data_12d0b500ea5fca6345cec5a1b9a3001d
#
_entry.id   12d0b500ea5fca6345cec5a1b9a3001d
#
_cell.length_a   1.000
_cell.length_b   1.000
_cell.length_c   1.000
_cell.angle_alpha   90.00
_cell.angle_beta   90.00
_cell.angle_gamma   90.00
#
_symmetry.space_group_name_H-M   'P 1'
#
loop_
_entity.id
_entity.type
_entity.pdbx_description
1 polymer ?
#
loop_
_entity_poly.entity_id
_entity_poly.type
_entity_poly.pdbx_seq_one_letter_code
_entity_poly.pdbx_strand_id
1 'polypeptide(L)'
;GQTAKDQKNKSAPSKSTGLDCDKFSTEALDYHLNCMFKRLMPTMEKIAKHSKIGLLIDSYETGDQDWTSDMPAYFEQSHGYELYPFLPVLANKIVESEESTKRFLFDFRRVRADMFAERYYGHFQKRCKEKGIITYTEPYGGNMMEELQVAQQLDINMGEFWCGQTVLWANYKYNRTVKQVASIAHTLGGKVVGAEAFTSEPDADKWLQYP
;
A
#
# COMPACT_ATOMS: atom_id res chain seq x y z
N GLY A 1 7.41 10.87 -16.02
CA GLY A 1 7.03 9.89 -15.05
C GLY A 1 7.19 10.44 -13.65
N GLN A 2 6.31 10.07 -12.78
CA GLN A 2 6.36 10.48 -11.40
C GLN A 2 6.96 9.36 -10.57
N THR A 3 8.16 9.59 -10.10
CA THR A 3 8.64 8.88 -8.92
C THR A 3 8.02 9.54 -7.69
N ALA A 4 8.49 9.24 -6.50
CA ALA A 4 8.09 9.97 -5.29
C ALA A 4 8.49 11.47 -5.27
N LYS A 5 8.98 12.02 -6.37
CA LYS A 5 9.27 13.45 -6.51
C LYS A 5 8.00 14.24 -6.25
N ASP A 6 8.07 15.21 -5.38
CA ASP A 6 6.96 16.05 -4.94
C ASP A 6 5.88 15.35 -4.06
N GLN A 7 5.95 14.03 -3.87
CA GLN A 7 5.15 13.34 -2.86
C GLN A 7 5.78 13.58 -1.48
N LYS A 8 5.04 14.24 -0.63
CA LYS A 8 5.46 14.49 0.75
C LYS A 8 4.70 13.58 1.69
N ASN A 9 5.36 13.22 2.79
CA ASN A 9 4.69 12.49 3.87
C ASN A 9 3.45 13.25 4.32
N LYS A 10 2.29 12.64 4.15
CA LYS A 10 1.02 13.19 4.62
C LYS A 10 1.04 13.23 6.16
N SER A 11 0.47 14.27 6.73
CA SER A 11 0.36 14.45 8.19
C SER A 11 1.69 14.46 8.97
N ALA A 12 2.83 14.55 8.29
CA ALA A 12 4.12 14.62 8.98
C ALA A 12 4.28 15.96 9.75
N PRO A 13 4.82 15.93 10.98
CA PRO A 13 5.22 17.14 11.68
C PRO A 13 6.19 17.96 10.82
N SER A 14 6.15 19.28 10.96
CA SER A 14 6.94 20.22 10.13
C SER A 14 8.45 19.89 10.07
N LYS A 15 9.01 19.38 11.16
CA LYS A 15 10.42 18.97 11.25
C LYS A 15 10.70 17.60 10.60
N SER A 16 9.68 16.84 10.28
CA SER A 16 9.77 15.49 9.67
C SER A 16 9.22 15.48 8.25
N THR A 17 8.80 16.61 7.72
CA THR A 17 8.31 16.71 6.35
C THR A 17 9.46 16.39 5.39
N GLY A 18 9.28 15.38 4.57
CA GLY A 18 10.23 14.95 3.56
C GLY A 18 9.54 14.37 2.34
N LEU A 19 10.34 14.01 1.35
CA LEU A 19 9.85 13.27 0.20
C LEU A 19 9.56 11.82 0.60
N ASP A 20 8.52 11.27 0.02
CA ASP A 20 8.21 9.86 0.16
C ASP A 20 9.20 8.99 -0.66
N CYS A 21 9.43 7.75 -0.26
CA CYS A 21 10.32 6.86 -0.98
C CYS A 21 9.67 6.32 -2.26
N ASP A 22 10.50 5.91 -3.22
CA ASP A 22 10.05 5.20 -4.41
C ASP A 22 9.50 3.82 -4.00
N LYS A 23 8.18 3.63 -4.12
CA LYS A 23 7.48 2.39 -3.77
C LYS A 23 7.72 1.25 -4.76
N PHE A 24 8.22 1.57 -5.95
CA PHE A 24 8.57 0.57 -6.95
C PHE A 24 10.05 0.15 -6.89
N SER A 25 10.82 0.70 -5.93
CA SER A 25 12.23 0.36 -5.71
C SER A 25 12.44 -0.33 -4.38
N THR A 26 12.84 -1.59 -4.42
CA THR A 26 13.23 -2.35 -3.22
C THR A 26 14.44 -1.72 -2.53
N GLU A 27 15.37 -1.12 -3.29
CA GLU A 27 16.53 -0.43 -2.75
C GLU A 27 16.15 0.83 -1.96
N ALA A 28 15.22 1.62 -2.49
CA ALA A 28 14.72 2.80 -1.78
C ALA A 28 14.00 2.40 -0.49
N LEU A 29 13.19 1.34 -0.52
CA LEU A 29 12.55 0.79 0.67
C LEU A 29 13.57 0.24 1.67
N ASP A 30 14.61 -0.46 1.20
CA ASP A 30 15.69 -0.95 2.05
C ASP A 30 16.42 0.16 2.76
N TYR A 31 16.71 1.25 2.07
CA TYR A 31 17.32 2.42 2.70
C TYR A 31 16.45 2.96 3.83
N HIS A 32 15.15 3.14 3.58
CA HIS A 32 14.20 3.60 4.57
C HIS A 32 14.12 2.66 5.78
N LEU A 33 13.92 1.36 5.54
CA LEU A 33 13.81 0.34 6.59
C LEU A 33 15.11 0.21 7.39
N ASN A 34 16.26 0.27 6.76
CA ASN A 34 17.55 0.20 7.46
C ASN A 34 17.74 1.38 8.40
N CYS A 35 17.37 2.59 7.99
CA CYS A 35 17.40 3.78 8.85
C CYS A 35 16.46 3.62 10.06
N MET A 36 15.27 3.08 9.85
CA MET A 36 14.28 2.80 10.91
C MET A 36 14.79 1.69 11.84
N PHE A 37 15.19 0.55 11.31
CA PHE A 37 15.66 -0.59 12.10
C PHE A 37 16.89 -0.25 12.93
N LYS A 38 17.85 0.51 12.38
CA LYS A 38 19.02 0.95 13.15
C LYS A 38 18.65 1.66 14.45
N ARG A 39 17.55 2.39 14.45
CA ARG A 39 17.07 3.14 15.62
C ARG A 39 16.19 2.31 16.54
N LEU A 40 15.33 1.47 15.99
CA LEU A 40 14.29 0.78 16.74
C LEU A 40 14.70 -0.61 17.24
N MET A 41 15.51 -1.35 16.49
CA MET A 41 15.87 -2.74 16.84
C MET A 41 16.43 -2.91 18.25
N PRO A 42 17.31 -2.05 18.78
CA PRO A 42 17.83 -2.23 20.14
C PRO A 42 16.75 -2.25 21.22
N THR A 43 15.63 -1.54 20.99
CA THR A 43 14.48 -1.54 21.89
C THR A 43 13.54 -2.71 21.57
N MET A 44 13.27 -2.96 20.31
CA MET A 44 12.40 -4.04 19.86
C MET A 44 12.91 -5.41 20.30
N GLU A 45 14.20 -5.69 20.23
CA GLU A 45 14.82 -6.93 20.67
C GLU A 45 14.65 -7.17 22.18
N LYS A 46 14.65 -6.12 22.99
CA LYS A 46 14.35 -6.24 24.43
C LYS A 46 12.90 -6.63 24.66
N ILE A 47 11.98 -5.99 23.95
CA ILE A 47 10.54 -6.25 24.05
C ILE A 47 10.19 -7.63 23.48
N ALA A 48 10.84 -8.05 22.40
CA ALA A 48 10.60 -9.34 21.73
C ALA A 48 10.86 -10.57 22.64
N LYS A 49 11.60 -10.41 23.73
CA LYS A 49 11.78 -11.46 24.74
C LYS A 49 10.49 -11.79 25.51
N HIS A 50 9.53 -10.87 25.51
CA HIS A 50 8.32 -10.97 26.33
C HIS A 50 7.04 -10.78 25.50
N SER A 51 7.16 -10.30 24.28
CA SER A 51 6.01 -9.96 23.43
C SER A 51 6.35 -10.13 21.94
N LYS A 52 5.35 -10.36 21.12
CA LYS A 52 5.52 -10.27 19.66
C LYS A 52 5.60 -8.81 19.24
N ILE A 53 6.41 -8.54 18.23
CA ILE A 53 6.54 -7.22 17.62
C ILE A 53 5.84 -7.24 16.28
N GLY A 54 5.06 -6.21 16.02
CA GLY A 54 4.43 -5.97 14.72
C GLY A 54 4.76 -4.59 14.17
N LEU A 55 4.80 -4.47 12.85
CA LEU A 55 4.85 -3.21 12.12
C LEU A 55 3.68 -3.10 11.18
N LEU A 56 3.07 -1.93 11.15
CA LEU A 56 1.91 -1.58 10.33
C LEU A 56 2.33 -0.70 9.16
N ILE A 57 1.87 -1.06 7.97
CA ILE A 57 1.64 -0.11 6.88
C ILE A 57 0.15 0.20 6.89
N ASP A 58 -0.19 1.41 7.28
CA ASP A 58 -1.54 1.93 7.32
C ASP A 58 -2.14 2.12 5.91
N SER A 59 -3.35 2.64 5.81
CA SER A 59 -3.99 2.95 4.53
C SER A 59 -3.09 3.82 3.66
N TYR A 60 -3.05 3.53 2.36
CA TYR A 60 -2.23 4.29 1.43
C TYR A 60 -2.91 5.61 1.06
N GLU A 61 -2.36 6.72 1.57
CA GLU A 61 -2.95 8.05 1.42
C GLU A 61 -2.04 9.08 0.75
N THR A 62 -0.88 8.67 0.29
CA THR A 62 -0.02 9.47 -0.58
C THR A 62 -0.49 9.35 -2.03
N GLY A 63 -0.15 10.29 -2.88
CA GLY A 63 -0.56 10.25 -4.29
C GLY A 63 -0.05 9.04 -5.07
N ASP A 64 -0.55 8.88 -6.28
CA ASP A 64 -0.13 7.80 -7.16
C ASP A 64 1.32 7.97 -7.61
N GLN A 65 1.99 6.85 -7.80
CA GLN A 65 3.29 6.76 -8.44
C GLN A 65 3.15 6.06 -9.79
N ASP A 66 3.71 6.67 -10.83
CA ASP A 66 3.56 6.19 -12.21
C ASP A 66 4.85 5.64 -12.81
N TRP A 67 5.99 5.87 -12.16
CA TRP A 67 7.27 5.57 -12.78
C TRP A 67 8.35 5.21 -11.77
N THR A 68 9.25 4.32 -12.21
CA THR A 68 10.56 4.06 -11.60
C THR A 68 11.57 3.76 -12.70
N SER A 69 12.87 3.77 -12.39
CA SER A 69 13.94 3.71 -13.39
C SER A 69 13.94 2.43 -14.23
N ASP A 70 13.59 1.29 -13.66
CA ASP A 70 13.58 -0.02 -14.32
C ASP A 70 12.17 -0.47 -14.79
N MET A 71 11.17 0.39 -14.69
CA MET A 71 9.81 0.07 -15.14
C MET A 71 9.75 -0.37 -16.61
N PRO A 72 10.50 0.23 -17.57
CA PRO A 72 10.48 -0.24 -18.96
C PRO A 72 10.93 -1.68 -19.11
N ALA A 73 12.00 -2.06 -18.43
CA ALA A 73 12.52 -3.43 -18.46
C ALA A 73 11.55 -4.43 -17.79
N TYR A 74 10.96 -4.04 -16.66
CA TYR A 74 9.94 -4.86 -15.99
C TYR A 74 8.70 -5.04 -16.85
N PHE A 75 8.24 -3.98 -17.52
CA PHE A 75 7.10 -4.02 -18.44
C PHE A 75 7.35 -4.97 -19.62
N GLU A 76 8.50 -4.82 -20.29
CA GLU A 76 8.87 -5.67 -21.42
C GLU A 76 8.98 -7.14 -21.01
N GLN A 77 9.59 -7.40 -19.87
CA GLN A 77 9.68 -8.77 -19.33
C GLN A 77 8.31 -9.37 -19.03
N SER A 78 7.37 -8.56 -18.53
CA SER A 78 6.04 -9.03 -18.10
C SER A 78 5.07 -9.22 -19.27
N HIS A 79 5.17 -8.37 -20.30
CA HIS A 79 4.19 -8.31 -21.39
C HIS A 79 4.75 -8.63 -22.78
N GLY A 80 6.08 -8.72 -22.94
CA GLY A 80 6.73 -9.14 -24.19
C GLY A 80 6.77 -8.07 -25.28
N TYR A 81 6.54 -6.78 -24.93
CA TYR A 81 6.68 -5.68 -25.86
C TYR A 81 7.23 -4.42 -25.16
N GLU A 82 7.83 -3.51 -25.93
CA GLU A 82 8.45 -2.31 -25.40
C GLU A 82 7.42 -1.29 -24.89
N LEU A 83 7.70 -0.68 -23.74
CA LEU A 83 6.87 0.37 -23.15
C LEU A 83 6.99 1.71 -23.88
N TYR A 84 8.20 2.08 -24.31
CA TYR A 84 8.49 3.43 -24.81
C TYR A 84 7.61 3.89 -25.99
N PRO A 85 7.31 3.06 -27.01
CA PRO A 85 6.45 3.48 -28.11
C PRO A 85 5.04 3.89 -27.67
N PHE A 86 4.56 3.38 -26.53
CA PHE A 86 3.23 3.65 -26.02
C PHE A 86 3.16 4.78 -24.99
N LEU A 87 4.27 5.42 -24.62
CA LEU A 87 4.25 6.55 -23.69
C LEU A 87 3.28 7.68 -24.07
N PRO A 88 3.08 8.02 -25.36
CA PRO A 88 2.09 9.02 -25.73
C PRO A 88 0.65 8.71 -25.27
N VAL A 89 0.34 7.43 -25.02
CA VAL A 89 -0.97 7.02 -24.47
C VAL A 89 -1.21 7.62 -23.11
N LEU A 90 -0.18 7.72 -22.27
CA LEU A 90 -0.27 8.34 -20.95
C LEU A 90 -0.56 9.86 -21.01
N ALA A 91 -0.35 10.45 -22.19
CA ALA A 91 -0.73 11.83 -22.51
C ALA A 91 -2.03 11.88 -23.34
N ASN A 92 -2.90 10.87 -23.23
CA ASN A 92 -4.20 10.76 -23.89
C ASN A 92 -4.10 10.76 -25.43
N LYS A 93 -3.02 10.20 -25.99
CA LYS A 93 -2.90 10.00 -27.45
C LYS A 93 -3.23 8.54 -27.80
N ILE A 94 -3.84 8.35 -28.96
CA ILE A 94 -4.03 7.02 -29.52
C ILE A 94 -2.72 6.61 -30.20
N VAL A 95 -2.23 5.41 -29.90
CA VAL A 95 -1.07 4.79 -30.53
C VAL A 95 -1.53 3.53 -31.25
N GLU A 96 -1.17 3.39 -32.54
CA GLU A 96 -1.59 2.33 -33.47
C GLU A 96 -3.11 2.28 -33.68
N SER A 97 -3.88 1.96 -32.64
CA SER A 97 -5.34 1.87 -32.64
C SER A 97 -5.92 2.14 -31.27
N GLU A 98 -7.23 2.36 -31.18
CA GLU A 98 -7.92 2.44 -29.89
C GLU A 98 -7.80 1.15 -29.09
N GLU A 99 -7.80 0.00 -29.76
CA GLU A 99 -7.68 -1.29 -29.12
C GLU A 99 -6.28 -1.48 -28.51
N SER A 100 -5.22 -1.22 -29.28
CA SER A 100 -3.83 -1.26 -28.79
C SER A 100 -3.64 -0.29 -27.61
N THR A 101 -4.21 0.91 -27.71
CA THR A 101 -4.18 1.91 -26.65
C THR A 101 -4.84 1.39 -25.36
N LYS A 102 -6.01 0.76 -25.45
CA LYS A 102 -6.73 0.20 -24.29
C LYS A 102 -5.97 -0.96 -23.68
N ARG A 103 -5.38 -1.84 -24.49
CA ARG A 103 -4.54 -2.95 -24.01
C ARG A 103 -3.31 -2.42 -23.25
N PHE A 104 -2.59 -1.48 -23.85
CA PHE A 104 -1.46 -0.86 -23.17
C PHE A 104 -1.84 -0.24 -21.82
N LEU A 105 -2.96 0.50 -21.75
CA LEU A 105 -3.42 1.08 -20.47
C LEU A 105 -3.74 0.02 -19.43
N PHE A 106 -4.29 -1.12 -19.83
CA PHE A 106 -4.52 -2.24 -18.94
C PHE A 106 -3.19 -2.83 -18.44
N ASP A 107 -2.27 -3.13 -19.34
CA ASP A 107 -0.96 -3.71 -19.03
C ASP A 107 -0.12 -2.77 -18.16
N PHE A 108 -0.14 -1.47 -18.45
CA PHE A 108 0.56 -0.46 -17.66
C PHE A 108 0.01 -0.37 -16.22
N ARG A 109 -1.33 -0.41 -16.07
CA ARG A 109 -1.95 -0.46 -14.74
C ARG A 109 -1.58 -1.73 -14.00
N ARG A 110 -1.55 -2.86 -14.72
CA ARG A 110 -1.17 -4.14 -14.15
C ARG A 110 0.26 -4.13 -13.64
N VAL A 111 1.21 -3.64 -14.44
CA VAL A 111 2.62 -3.51 -14.04
C VAL A 111 2.76 -2.65 -12.78
N ARG A 112 2.06 -1.52 -12.72
CA ARG A 112 2.08 -0.66 -11.51
C ARG A 112 1.58 -1.40 -10.28
N ALA A 113 0.48 -2.13 -10.41
CA ALA A 113 -0.10 -2.89 -9.31
C ALA A 113 0.84 -4.03 -8.85
N ASP A 114 1.42 -4.76 -9.79
CA ASP A 114 2.36 -5.85 -9.49
C ASP A 114 3.61 -5.32 -8.79
N MET A 115 4.24 -4.28 -9.34
CA MET A 115 5.42 -3.66 -8.72
C MET A 115 5.10 -3.13 -7.31
N PHE A 116 3.94 -2.53 -7.12
CA PHE A 116 3.53 -2.01 -5.83
C PHE A 116 3.32 -3.11 -4.80
N ALA A 117 2.59 -4.15 -5.17
CA ALA A 117 2.35 -5.29 -4.29
C ALA A 117 3.65 -6.04 -3.93
N GLU A 118 4.48 -6.33 -4.93
CA GLU A 118 5.69 -7.14 -4.73
C GLU A 118 6.85 -6.37 -4.11
N ARG A 119 7.12 -5.15 -4.65
CA ARG A 119 8.33 -4.41 -4.29
C ARG A 119 8.16 -3.52 -3.06
N TYR A 120 6.94 -3.12 -2.75
CA TYR A 120 6.66 -2.38 -1.53
C TYR A 120 6.18 -3.30 -0.41
N TYR A 121 5.00 -3.88 -0.54
CA TYR A 121 4.41 -4.70 0.52
C TYR A 121 5.12 -6.05 0.70
N GLY A 122 5.36 -6.78 -0.40
CA GLY A 122 6.05 -8.07 -0.35
C GLY A 122 7.49 -7.95 0.14
N HIS A 123 8.21 -6.93 -0.31
CA HIS A 123 9.57 -6.68 0.15
C HIS A 123 9.59 -6.23 1.63
N PHE A 124 8.66 -5.37 2.05
CA PHE A 124 8.49 -5.02 3.46
C PHE A 124 8.27 -6.26 4.35
N GLN A 125 7.35 -7.12 3.95
CA GLN A 125 7.07 -8.37 4.66
C GLN A 125 8.34 -9.25 4.77
N LYS A 126 9.06 -9.43 3.66
CA LYS A 126 10.33 -10.19 3.65
C LYS A 126 11.32 -9.62 4.67
N ARG A 127 11.54 -8.30 4.65
CA ARG A 127 12.49 -7.62 5.56
C ARG A 127 12.07 -7.71 7.02
N CYS A 128 10.78 -7.62 7.30
CA CYS A 128 10.23 -7.80 8.66
C CYS A 128 10.38 -9.25 9.14
N LYS A 129 10.05 -10.21 8.28
CA LYS A 129 10.17 -11.64 8.59
C LYS A 129 11.60 -12.06 8.93
N GLU A 130 12.61 -11.52 8.25
CA GLU A 130 14.03 -11.74 8.55
C GLU A 130 14.39 -11.33 9.99
N LYS A 131 13.59 -10.49 10.63
CA LYS A 131 13.77 -9.96 11.98
C LYS A 131 12.75 -10.53 13.00
N GLY A 132 11.93 -11.47 12.59
CA GLY A 132 10.87 -12.02 13.45
C GLY A 132 9.74 -11.04 13.76
N ILE A 133 9.53 -10.04 12.91
CA ILE A 133 8.50 -9.01 13.05
C ILE A 133 7.28 -9.42 12.24
N ILE A 134 6.09 -9.34 12.86
CA ILE A 134 4.80 -9.59 12.20
C ILE A 134 4.39 -8.32 11.43
N THR A 135 3.87 -8.51 10.24
CA THR A 135 3.44 -7.41 9.38
C THR A 135 1.93 -7.24 9.36
N TYR A 136 1.48 -6.00 9.41
CA TYR A 136 0.09 -5.60 9.32
C TYR A 136 -0.09 -4.64 8.17
N THR A 137 -1.28 -4.60 7.55
CA THR A 137 -1.63 -3.56 6.59
C THR A 137 -3.12 -3.32 6.51
N GLU A 138 -3.46 -2.13 6.07
CA GLU A 138 -4.73 -1.73 5.52
C GLU A 138 -4.62 -1.71 4.00
N PRO A 139 -5.02 -2.78 3.30
CA PRO A 139 -4.76 -2.92 1.87
C PRO A 139 -5.79 -2.14 1.02
N TYR A 140 -5.85 -0.83 1.21
CA TYR A 140 -6.73 0.06 0.45
C TYR A 140 -6.18 1.51 0.40
N GLY A 141 -6.77 2.34 -0.45
CA GLY A 141 -6.51 3.77 -0.55
C GLY A 141 -5.85 4.24 -1.83
N GLY A 142 -4.97 3.47 -2.46
CA GLY A 142 -4.25 3.87 -3.67
C GLY A 142 -4.91 3.44 -4.97
N ASN A 143 -4.95 4.33 -5.98
CA ASN A 143 -5.49 3.97 -7.32
C ASN A 143 -4.62 2.99 -8.10
N MET A 144 -3.35 2.83 -7.72
CA MET A 144 -2.43 1.86 -8.32
C MET A 144 -2.46 0.51 -7.61
N MET A 145 -3.25 0.37 -6.55
CA MET A 145 -3.28 -0.82 -5.72
C MET A 145 -4.31 -1.82 -6.22
N GLU A 146 -3.90 -3.07 -6.38
CA GLU A 146 -4.79 -4.21 -6.38
C GLU A 146 -4.91 -4.71 -4.93
N GLU A 147 -5.99 -4.32 -4.28
CA GLU A 147 -6.18 -4.48 -2.83
C GLU A 147 -6.02 -5.94 -2.37
N LEU A 148 -6.59 -6.90 -3.11
CA LEU A 148 -6.48 -8.32 -2.78
C LEU A 148 -5.05 -8.86 -2.98
N GLN A 149 -4.33 -8.35 -3.98
CA GLN A 149 -2.95 -8.74 -4.26
C GLN A 149 -2.00 -8.23 -3.18
N VAL A 150 -2.19 -6.99 -2.72
CA VAL A 150 -1.45 -6.42 -1.60
C VAL A 150 -1.73 -7.19 -0.31
N ALA A 151 -3.00 -7.48 -0.04
CA ALA A 151 -3.40 -8.23 1.15
C ALA A 151 -2.74 -9.63 1.26
N GLN A 152 -2.43 -10.25 0.13
CA GLN A 152 -1.73 -11.55 0.09
C GLN A 152 -0.27 -11.47 0.56
N GLN A 153 0.32 -10.30 0.56
CA GLN A 153 1.74 -10.13 0.87
C GLN A 153 2.04 -10.13 2.37
N LEU A 154 1.08 -9.79 3.23
CA LEU A 154 1.32 -9.51 4.64
C LEU A 154 0.65 -10.54 5.56
N ASP A 155 1.10 -10.58 6.82
CA ASP A 155 0.65 -11.59 7.79
C ASP A 155 -0.77 -11.33 8.29
N ILE A 156 -1.13 -10.06 8.54
CA ILE A 156 -2.43 -9.65 9.06
C ILE A 156 -2.96 -8.48 8.26
N ASN A 157 -4.15 -8.64 7.71
CA ASN A 157 -4.84 -7.58 7.00
C ASN A 157 -5.90 -6.96 7.89
N MET A 158 -6.03 -5.63 7.80
CA MET A 158 -6.96 -4.84 8.58
C MET A 158 -7.97 -4.16 7.65
N GLY A 159 -9.22 -4.16 8.06
CA GLY A 159 -10.24 -3.30 7.49
C GLY A 159 -10.41 -2.05 8.34
N GLU A 160 -11.38 -1.23 7.98
CA GLU A 160 -11.72 0.00 8.69
C GLU A 160 -13.23 0.12 8.79
N PHE A 161 -13.72 0.57 9.95
CA PHE A 161 -15.10 0.99 10.08
C PHE A 161 -15.24 2.17 11.03
N TRP A 162 -16.16 3.02 10.69
CA TRP A 162 -16.37 4.30 11.35
C TRP A 162 -17.65 4.29 12.20
N CYS A 163 -17.72 5.17 13.17
CA CYS A 163 -18.93 5.45 13.96
C CYS A 163 -19.32 6.93 13.86
N GLY A 164 -20.56 7.25 14.26
CA GLY A 164 -21.04 8.63 14.26
C GLY A 164 -21.91 9.03 13.06
N GLN A 165 -22.29 10.29 12.99
CA GLN A 165 -23.19 10.81 11.94
C GLN A 165 -22.48 11.05 10.60
N THR A 166 -21.18 11.26 10.60
CA THR A 166 -20.33 11.30 9.40
C THR A 166 -20.30 9.95 8.66
N VAL A 167 -20.85 8.95 9.27
CA VAL A 167 -20.77 7.54 8.95
C VAL A 167 -21.51 7.09 7.71
N LEU A 168 -22.55 7.79 7.27
CA LEU A 168 -23.36 7.27 6.17
C LEU A 168 -22.55 7.08 4.87
N TRP A 169 -21.72 8.04 4.49
CA TRP A 169 -20.84 7.89 3.32
C TRP A 169 -19.57 7.10 3.64
N ALA A 170 -19.00 7.28 4.84
CA ALA A 170 -17.81 6.55 5.27
C ALA A 170 -18.11 5.06 5.41
N ASN A 171 -19.19 4.67 6.05
CA ASN A 171 -19.60 3.27 6.15
C ASN A 171 -19.86 2.62 4.79
N TYR A 172 -20.48 3.33 3.86
CA TYR A 172 -20.63 2.82 2.50
C TYR A 172 -19.28 2.58 1.83
N LYS A 173 -18.31 3.47 2.06
CA LYS A 173 -16.97 3.37 1.49
C LYS A 173 -16.12 2.31 2.19
N TYR A 174 -16.14 2.22 3.52
CA TYR A 174 -15.20 1.44 4.32
C TYR A 174 -15.72 0.10 4.82
N ASN A 175 -17.01 -0.11 4.99
CA ASN A 175 -17.56 -1.41 5.38
C ASN A 175 -17.17 -2.56 4.43
N ARG A 176 -16.90 -2.26 3.17
CA ARG A 176 -16.36 -3.23 2.21
C ARG A 176 -14.98 -3.73 2.62
N THR A 177 -14.14 -2.88 3.26
CA THR A 177 -12.76 -3.23 3.60
C THR A 177 -12.70 -4.36 4.61
N VAL A 178 -13.54 -4.35 5.64
CA VAL A 178 -13.64 -5.43 6.63
C VAL A 178 -14.02 -6.75 5.98
N LYS A 179 -15.03 -6.72 5.09
CA LYS A 179 -15.45 -7.92 4.35
C LYS A 179 -14.38 -8.43 3.40
N GLN A 180 -13.67 -7.51 2.77
CA GLN A 180 -12.56 -7.80 1.85
C GLN A 180 -11.42 -8.52 2.56
N VAL A 181 -10.93 -7.99 3.69
CA VAL A 181 -9.84 -8.62 4.43
C VAL A 181 -10.27 -9.95 5.08
N ALA A 182 -11.52 -10.08 5.49
CA ALA A 182 -12.08 -11.35 5.94
C ALA A 182 -12.10 -12.39 4.80
N SER A 183 -12.46 -11.98 3.58
CA SER A 183 -12.43 -12.84 2.39
C SER A 183 -11.03 -13.34 2.08
N ILE A 184 -10.04 -12.45 2.13
CA ILE A 184 -8.63 -12.83 1.95
C ILE A 184 -8.18 -13.83 3.02
N ALA A 185 -8.49 -13.56 4.29
CA ALA A 185 -8.15 -14.47 5.38
C ALA A 185 -8.73 -15.87 5.17
N HIS A 186 -9.98 -15.97 4.74
CA HIS A 186 -10.60 -17.25 4.40
C HIS A 186 -9.91 -17.95 3.22
N THR A 187 -9.61 -17.20 2.16
CA THR A 187 -9.01 -17.76 0.93
C THR A 187 -7.59 -18.27 1.17
N LEU A 188 -6.81 -17.58 1.98
CA LEU A 188 -5.41 -17.92 2.27
C LEU A 188 -5.22 -18.76 3.55
N GLY A 189 -6.30 -19.11 4.24
CA GLY A 189 -6.23 -19.87 5.49
C GLY A 189 -5.73 -19.05 6.70
N GLY A 190 -5.78 -17.73 6.61
CA GLY A 190 -5.47 -16.82 7.72
C GLY A 190 -6.50 -16.93 8.84
N LYS A 191 -6.05 -16.78 10.09
CA LYS A 191 -6.92 -16.92 11.26
C LYS A 191 -7.27 -15.59 11.93
N VAL A 192 -6.51 -14.54 11.62
CA VAL A 192 -6.63 -13.24 12.27
C VAL A 192 -6.88 -12.17 11.23
N VAL A 193 -7.90 -11.39 11.48
CA VAL A 193 -8.24 -10.17 10.73
C VAL A 193 -8.25 -9.03 11.74
N GLY A 194 -7.57 -7.94 11.40
CA GLY A 194 -7.60 -6.70 12.18
C GLY A 194 -8.68 -5.73 11.69
N ALA A 195 -8.88 -4.69 12.44
CA ALA A 195 -9.65 -3.54 12.01
C ALA A 195 -9.18 -2.27 12.72
N GLU A 196 -9.10 -1.17 11.98
CA GLU A 196 -9.23 0.16 12.53
C GLU A 196 -10.71 0.35 12.88
N ALA A 197 -11.02 0.27 14.18
CA ALA A 197 -12.38 0.09 14.64
C ALA A 197 -12.88 1.36 15.31
N PHE A 198 -14.14 1.72 15.03
CA PHE A 198 -14.79 2.88 15.65
C PHE A 198 -14.12 4.21 15.33
N THR A 199 -13.47 4.32 14.18
CA THR A 199 -12.87 5.57 13.72
C THR A 199 -13.93 6.66 13.65
N SER A 200 -13.61 7.84 14.16
CA SER A 200 -14.53 8.97 14.20
C SER A 200 -13.80 10.32 14.10
N GLU A 201 -14.53 11.35 13.70
CA GLU A 201 -14.05 12.71 13.80
C GLU A 201 -14.30 13.25 15.22
N PRO A 202 -13.29 13.76 15.93
CA PRO A 202 -13.37 14.10 17.36
C PRO A 202 -14.54 15.01 17.74
N ASP A 203 -14.92 15.92 16.84
CA ASP A 203 -15.99 16.90 17.11
C ASP A 203 -17.36 16.50 16.55
N ALA A 204 -17.42 15.43 15.74
CA ALA A 204 -18.65 15.00 15.06
C ALA A 204 -19.41 13.92 15.82
N ASP A 205 -18.73 13.16 16.66
CA ASP A 205 -19.27 11.95 17.27
C ASP A 205 -19.43 12.10 18.78
N LYS A 206 -20.60 11.70 19.24
CA LYS A 206 -20.88 11.60 20.66
C LYS A 206 -20.47 10.23 21.14
N TRP A 207 -19.73 10.16 22.23
CA TRP A 207 -19.29 8.90 22.85
C TRP A 207 -20.45 7.91 23.17
N LEU A 208 -21.69 8.40 23.30
CA LEU A 208 -22.90 7.58 23.42
C LEU A 208 -23.20 6.69 22.18
N GLN A 209 -22.51 6.89 21.09
CA GLN A 209 -22.66 6.08 19.86
C GLN A 209 -21.73 4.87 19.83
N TYR A 210 -20.84 4.75 20.80
CA TYR A 210 -20.03 3.54 20.96
C TYR A 210 -20.86 2.44 21.64
N PRO A 211 -20.71 1.19 21.19
CA PRO A 211 -21.40 0.06 21.80
C PRO A 211 -20.94 -0.19 23.24
#